data_61bf35fdf5d118399ed42cec7d97d271
#
_entry.id   61bf35fdf5d118399ed42cec7d97d271
#
_cell.length_a   1.000
_cell.length_b   1.000
_cell.length_c   1.000
_cell.angle_alpha   90.00
_cell.angle_beta   90.00
_cell.angle_gamma   90.00
#
_symmetry.space_group_name_H-M   'P 1'
#
loop_
_entity.id
_entity.type
_entity.pdbx_description
1 polymer ?
#
loop_
_entity_poly.entity_id
_entity_poly.type
_entity_poly.pdbx_seq_one_letter_code
_entity_poly.pdbx_strand_id
1 'polypeptide(L)'
;MRKQEKTVCILTAAAALAVLFWLFPLTGDDWYREGLGRGLHSLGDLARELIFRWKTTNPRLLGNLLAYISGSRPILRWLLRTALTLLLFRFAAKAAGIRSAAGFALLAVGIFALPREIFRQIYPWSAGFFNYVPPVLLSLLAFSVLEEALEEQKAAPPRCATLLLLGFAGQLFMENNAVCAVLAGGFLTVWTWVRCKRPSPAAVCYFLGTLLGAALLFTSPSYRRVTEADAAYQMAGGLAGLMHTAKENLPELTRWLLAGCPVVCLGFPALAILSRCKQKLTVLDIVPATLLCGSVVWMLFVPWGQALAVLFWFLGAFGAVFRWLSGRKRRRAAFFLAGALAAAAPLAFVTPIGPRCFFVSYVLLLLAAAQFLPPPALWQTLCVGALAAGIFAACLSIYLPIFRTAQVREDAITRAMALGQAQIALPFFPHAEYLWDADTQKLCRAYYYETPGDIEFVFVPQEDWSP
;
A
#
# COMPACT_ATOMS: atom_id res chain seq x y z
N MET A 1 23.62 -5.94 -16.91
CA MET A 1 22.96 -7.13 -16.34
C MET A 1 22.58 -8.07 -17.46
N ARG A 2 22.93 -9.34 -17.37
CA ARG A 2 22.51 -10.33 -18.35
C ARG A 2 20.98 -10.45 -18.30
N LYS A 3 20.30 -10.47 -19.44
CA LYS A 3 18.82 -10.59 -19.55
C LYS A 3 18.29 -11.79 -18.75
N GLN A 4 19.07 -12.87 -18.71
CA GLN A 4 18.78 -14.11 -17.98
C GLN A 4 18.68 -13.90 -16.45
N GLU A 5 19.62 -13.18 -15.82
CA GLU A 5 19.61 -12.95 -14.35
C GLU A 5 18.36 -12.23 -13.89
N LYS A 6 17.92 -11.24 -14.69
CA LYS A 6 16.68 -10.50 -14.40
C LYS A 6 15.44 -11.41 -14.53
N THR A 7 15.43 -12.25 -15.55
CA THR A 7 14.33 -13.21 -15.76
C THR A 7 14.25 -14.21 -14.62
N VAL A 8 15.38 -14.78 -14.20
CA VAL A 8 15.43 -15.69 -13.04
C VAL A 8 14.92 -15.01 -11.78
N CYS A 9 15.38 -13.79 -11.49
CA CYS A 9 14.93 -13.04 -10.30
C CYS A 9 13.41 -12.79 -10.30
N ILE A 10 12.84 -12.43 -11.45
CA ILE A 10 11.39 -12.20 -11.59
C ILE A 10 10.62 -13.53 -11.42
N LEU A 11 11.08 -14.61 -12.02
CA LEU A 11 10.42 -15.91 -11.90
C LEU A 11 10.49 -16.46 -10.48
N THR A 12 11.62 -16.30 -9.79
CA THR A 12 11.76 -16.68 -8.37
C THR A 12 10.80 -15.85 -7.49
N ALA A 13 10.75 -14.54 -7.69
CA ALA A 13 9.80 -13.69 -6.97
C ALA A 13 8.35 -14.07 -7.27
N ALA A 14 8.03 -14.41 -8.53
CA ALA A 14 6.70 -14.86 -8.93
C ALA A 14 6.31 -16.16 -8.21
N ALA A 15 7.20 -17.15 -8.18
CA ALA A 15 6.97 -18.42 -7.51
C ALA A 15 6.77 -18.24 -6.01
N ALA A 16 7.64 -17.45 -5.35
CA ALA A 16 7.55 -17.17 -3.93
C ALA A 16 6.22 -16.47 -3.56
N LEU A 17 5.85 -15.43 -4.30
CA LEU A 17 4.58 -14.71 -4.10
C LEU A 17 3.37 -15.61 -4.36
N ALA A 18 3.43 -16.44 -5.41
CA ALA A 18 2.36 -17.37 -5.73
C ALA A 18 2.11 -18.36 -4.57
N VAL A 19 3.19 -18.94 -4.01
CA VAL A 19 3.08 -19.81 -2.84
C VAL A 19 2.48 -19.07 -1.64
N LEU A 20 2.98 -17.88 -1.31
CA LEU A 20 2.49 -17.12 -0.14
C LEU A 20 1.04 -16.69 -0.29
N PHE A 21 0.65 -16.19 -1.47
CA PHE A 21 -0.73 -15.72 -1.69
C PHE A 21 -1.75 -16.85 -1.75
N TRP A 22 -1.30 -18.07 -2.06
CA TRP A 22 -2.13 -19.27 -1.94
C TRP A 22 -2.46 -19.60 -0.50
N LEU A 23 -1.52 -19.34 0.43
CA LEU A 23 -1.68 -19.63 1.84
C LEU A 23 -2.55 -18.61 2.60
N PHE A 24 -2.90 -17.47 2.00
CA PHE A 24 -3.71 -16.45 2.68
C PHE A 24 -5.19 -16.84 2.73
N PRO A 25 -5.78 -17.03 3.92
CA PRO A 25 -7.19 -17.32 4.07
C PRO A 25 -8.05 -16.07 3.82
N LEU A 26 -9.35 -16.25 3.78
CA LEU A 26 -10.30 -15.15 3.88
C LEU A 26 -10.26 -14.56 5.29
N THR A 27 -10.28 -13.23 5.39
CA THR A 27 -10.25 -12.50 6.67
C THR A 27 -11.19 -11.29 6.63
N GLY A 28 -11.69 -10.91 7.80
CA GLY A 28 -12.54 -9.73 7.93
C GLY A 28 -13.78 -9.79 7.05
N ASP A 29 -14.02 -8.74 6.30
CA ASP A 29 -15.14 -8.62 5.37
C ASP A 29 -14.94 -9.32 4.01
N ASP A 30 -13.82 -10.03 3.81
CA ASP A 30 -13.63 -10.87 2.63
C ASP A 30 -14.71 -11.95 2.52
N TRP A 31 -15.15 -12.50 3.65
CA TRP A 31 -16.26 -13.46 3.71
C TRP A 31 -17.55 -12.91 3.09
N TYR A 32 -17.88 -11.68 3.47
CA TYR A 32 -19.05 -10.98 2.91
C TYR A 32 -18.90 -10.74 1.40
N ARG A 33 -17.72 -10.27 0.96
CA ARG A 33 -17.45 -9.96 -0.45
C ARG A 33 -17.45 -11.20 -1.33
N GLU A 34 -16.96 -12.31 -0.80
CA GLU A 34 -16.99 -13.59 -1.52
C GLU A 34 -18.42 -14.15 -1.62
N GLY A 35 -19.20 -14.11 -0.54
CA GLY A 35 -20.62 -14.48 -0.57
C GLY A 35 -21.39 -13.63 -1.57
N LEU A 36 -21.21 -12.30 -1.52
CA LEU A 36 -21.81 -11.39 -2.50
C LEU A 36 -21.40 -11.74 -3.94
N GLY A 37 -20.11 -12.00 -4.16
CA GLY A 37 -19.59 -12.34 -5.49
C GLY A 37 -20.21 -13.60 -6.10
N ARG A 38 -20.68 -14.55 -5.29
CA ARG A 38 -21.41 -15.73 -5.75
C ARG A 38 -22.76 -15.36 -6.36
N GLY A 39 -23.44 -14.34 -5.82
CA GLY A 39 -24.72 -13.84 -6.32
C GLY A 39 -24.64 -12.95 -7.57
N LEU A 40 -23.44 -12.55 -8.00
CA LEU A 40 -23.24 -11.69 -9.17
C LEU A 40 -23.07 -12.53 -10.44
N HIS A 41 -24.16 -12.78 -11.16
CA HIS A 41 -24.17 -13.65 -12.32
C HIS A 41 -23.98 -12.91 -13.65
N SER A 42 -24.15 -11.60 -13.68
CA SER A 42 -24.02 -10.78 -14.89
C SER A 42 -23.22 -9.50 -14.67
N LEU A 43 -22.74 -8.89 -15.76
CA LEU A 43 -22.14 -7.55 -15.71
C LEU A 43 -23.15 -6.50 -15.23
N GLY A 44 -24.45 -6.70 -15.48
CA GLY A 44 -25.51 -5.85 -14.99
C GLY A 44 -25.66 -5.91 -13.48
N ASP A 45 -25.56 -7.10 -12.87
CA ASP A 45 -25.60 -7.29 -11.41
C ASP A 45 -24.39 -6.58 -10.77
N LEU A 46 -23.22 -6.81 -11.33
CA LEU A 46 -21.99 -6.17 -10.87
C LEU A 46 -22.06 -4.64 -10.94
N ALA A 47 -22.55 -4.10 -12.05
CA ALA A 47 -22.72 -2.66 -12.21
C ALA A 47 -23.73 -2.08 -11.20
N ARG A 48 -24.88 -2.77 -10.99
CA ARG A 48 -25.89 -2.36 -9.99
C ARG A 48 -25.29 -2.34 -8.58
N GLU A 49 -24.55 -3.39 -8.21
CA GLU A 49 -23.91 -3.47 -6.89
C GLU A 49 -22.84 -2.37 -6.70
N LEU A 50 -21.99 -2.12 -7.70
CA LEU A 50 -21.00 -1.05 -7.63
C LEU A 50 -21.66 0.33 -7.47
N ILE A 51 -22.74 0.62 -8.22
CA ILE A 51 -23.49 1.85 -8.10
C ILE A 51 -24.19 1.94 -6.74
N PHE A 52 -24.77 0.85 -6.26
CA PHE A 52 -25.38 0.79 -4.93
C PHE A 52 -24.36 1.11 -3.84
N ARG A 53 -23.18 0.47 -3.85
CA ARG A 53 -22.11 0.74 -2.88
C ARG A 53 -21.59 2.16 -2.96
N TRP A 54 -21.36 2.66 -4.16
CA TRP A 54 -20.95 4.04 -4.36
C TRP A 54 -21.94 5.04 -3.75
N LYS A 55 -23.25 4.72 -3.82
CA LYS A 55 -24.29 5.57 -3.23
C LYS A 55 -24.46 5.41 -1.72
N THR A 56 -24.08 4.27 -1.13
CA THR A 56 -24.50 3.91 0.23
C THR A 56 -23.37 3.74 1.23
N THR A 57 -22.27 3.06 0.88
CA THR A 57 -21.28 2.60 1.86
C THR A 57 -19.84 2.89 1.51
N ASN A 58 -19.45 2.79 0.22
CA ASN A 58 -18.04 2.81 -0.17
C ASN A 58 -17.86 3.30 -1.61
N PRO A 59 -17.19 4.46 -1.82
CA PRO A 59 -17.05 5.07 -3.15
C PRO A 59 -15.97 4.43 -4.04
N ARG A 60 -15.22 3.45 -3.57
CA ARG A 60 -14.01 2.89 -4.20
C ARG A 60 -14.35 1.93 -5.32
N LEU A 61 -14.83 2.47 -6.45
CA LEU A 61 -15.40 1.69 -7.55
C LEU A 61 -14.48 0.59 -8.08
N LEU A 62 -13.22 0.90 -8.40
CA LEU A 62 -12.30 -0.10 -8.96
C LEU A 62 -11.77 -1.07 -7.90
N GLY A 63 -11.57 -0.63 -6.67
CA GLY A 63 -11.21 -1.51 -5.57
C GLY A 63 -12.31 -2.54 -5.28
N ASN A 64 -13.57 -2.09 -5.22
CA ASN A 64 -14.73 -2.98 -5.07
C ASN A 64 -14.91 -3.88 -6.28
N LEU A 65 -14.76 -3.37 -7.51
CA LEU A 65 -14.80 -4.18 -8.74
C LEU A 65 -13.84 -5.36 -8.66
N LEU A 66 -12.56 -5.11 -8.36
CA LEU A 66 -11.56 -6.18 -8.26
C LEU A 66 -11.88 -7.16 -7.13
N ALA A 67 -12.35 -6.66 -5.99
CA ALA A 67 -12.73 -7.50 -4.85
C ALA A 67 -13.92 -8.42 -5.19
N TYR A 68 -14.95 -7.90 -5.87
CA TYR A 68 -16.16 -8.69 -6.19
C TYR A 68 -15.91 -9.69 -7.32
N ILE A 69 -15.23 -9.30 -8.41
CA ILE A 69 -14.95 -10.27 -9.50
C ILE A 69 -13.99 -11.38 -9.08
N SER A 70 -13.13 -11.14 -8.10
CA SER A 70 -12.20 -12.13 -7.57
C SER A 70 -12.73 -12.84 -6.31
N GLY A 71 -13.73 -12.30 -5.64
CA GLY A 71 -14.28 -12.83 -4.39
C GLY A 71 -14.67 -14.29 -4.50
N SER A 72 -15.61 -14.61 -5.39
CA SER A 72 -16.09 -15.99 -5.63
C SER A 72 -15.16 -16.87 -6.48
N ARG A 73 -13.95 -16.36 -6.84
CA ARG A 73 -13.02 -17.03 -7.74
C ARG A 73 -11.62 -17.09 -7.13
N PRO A 74 -11.33 -18.06 -6.24
CA PRO A 74 -10.07 -18.11 -5.48
C PRO A 74 -8.82 -18.14 -6.38
N ILE A 75 -8.86 -18.86 -7.50
CA ILE A 75 -7.77 -18.89 -8.48
C ILE A 75 -7.53 -17.51 -9.10
N LEU A 76 -8.60 -16.79 -9.49
CA LEU A 76 -8.47 -15.44 -10.04
C LEU A 76 -7.94 -14.46 -9.00
N ARG A 77 -8.39 -14.53 -7.75
CA ARG A 77 -7.89 -13.75 -6.62
C ARG A 77 -6.39 -13.96 -6.41
N TRP A 78 -5.97 -15.22 -6.39
CA TRP A 78 -4.57 -15.62 -6.27
C TRP A 78 -3.71 -15.09 -7.43
N LEU A 79 -4.16 -15.28 -8.69
CA LEU A 79 -3.45 -14.79 -9.88
C LEU A 79 -3.34 -13.26 -9.89
N LEU A 80 -4.42 -12.54 -9.59
CA LEU A 80 -4.43 -11.08 -9.55
C LEU A 80 -3.48 -10.55 -8.47
N ARG A 81 -3.48 -11.12 -7.27
CA ARG A 81 -2.55 -10.70 -6.20
C ARG A 81 -1.10 -10.89 -6.64
N THR A 82 -0.77 -12.04 -7.20
CA THR A 82 0.58 -12.34 -7.69
C THR A 82 1.00 -11.38 -8.80
N ALA A 83 0.19 -11.22 -9.81
CA ALA A 83 0.48 -10.39 -10.98
C ALA A 83 0.60 -8.90 -10.59
N LEU A 84 -0.35 -8.36 -9.83
CA LEU A 84 -0.34 -6.95 -9.43
C LEU A 84 0.85 -6.63 -8.52
N THR A 85 1.26 -7.54 -7.63
CA THR A 85 2.45 -7.35 -6.78
C THR A 85 3.74 -7.38 -7.62
N LEU A 86 3.86 -8.30 -8.57
CA LEU A 86 5.01 -8.33 -9.48
C LEU A 86 5.09 -7.07 -10.36
N LEU A 87 3.94 -6.60 -10.85
CA LEU A 87 3.87 -5.35 -11.59
C LEU A 87 4.24 -4.15 -10.71
N LEU A 88 3.78 -4.13 -9.44
CA LEU A 88 4.19 -3.10 -8.48
C LEU A 88 5.71 -3.08 -8.32
N PHE A 89 6.36 -4.23 -8.09
CA PHE A 89 7.82 -4.31 -7.98
C PHE A 89 8.52 -3.84 -9.25
N ARG A 90 8.02 -4.25 -10.43
CA ARG A 90 8.57 -3.85 -11.72
C ARG A 90 8.49 -2.33 -11.93
N PHE A 91 7.31 -1.72 -11.69
CA PHE A 91 7.13 -0.29 -11.90
C PHE A 91 7.78 0.55 -10.82
N ALA A 92 7.86 0.07 -9.58
CA ALA A 92 8.67 0.67 -8.53
C ALA A 92 10.15 0.73 -8.92
N ALA A 93 10.71 -0.37 -9.41
CA ALA A 93 12.09 -0.41 -9.89
C ALA A 93 12.32 0.52 -11.11
N LYS A 94 11.35 0.59 -12.05
CA LYS A 94 11.40 1.51 -13.18
C LYS A 94 11.37 2.97 -12.72
N ALA A 95 10.46 3.34 -11.84
CA ALA A 95 10.34 4.68 -11.26
C ALA A 95 11.59 5.08 -10.47
N ALA A 96 12.18 4.15 -9.71
CA ALA A 96 13.46 4.37 -9.03
C ALA A 96 14.68 4.42 -9.99
N GLY A 97 14.53 4.01 -11.24
CA GLY A 97 15.63 3.92 -12.20
C GLY A 97 16.61 2.75 -11.93
N ILE A 98 16.14 1.72 -11.23
CA ILE A 98 16.91 0.54 -10.87
C ILE A 98 17.00 -0.39 -12.09
N ARG A 99 18.23 -0.77 -12.45
CA ARG A 99 18.52 -1.65 -13.58
C ARG A 99 19.11 -3.00 -13.18
N SER A 100 19.68 -3.13 -11.98
CA SER A 100 20.32 -4.35 -11.47
C SER A 100 19.30 -5.31 -10.84
N ALA A 101 19.61 -6.64 -10.88
CA ALA A 101 18.78 -7.66 -10.22
C ALA A 101 18.80 -7.49 -8.69
N ALA A 102 19.99 -7.26 -8.12
CA ALA A 102 20.11 -7.01 -6.67
C ALA A 102 19.31 -5.79 -6.21
N GLY A 103 19.38 -4.67 -6.95
CA GLY A 103 18.58 -3.49 -6.65
C GLY A 103 17.08 -3.75 -6.79
N PHE A 104 16.66 -4.49 -7.82
CA PHE A 104 15.26 -4.92 -7.98
C PHE A 104 14.82 -5.79 -6.79
N ALA A 105 15.61 -6.81 -6.43
CA ALA A 105 15.28 -7.70 -5.33
C ALA A 105 15.24 -6.94 -3.99
N LEU A 106 16.19 -6.04 -3.73
CA LEU A 106 16.21 -5.22 -2.51
C LEU A 106 14.97 -4.33 -2.40
N LEU A 107 14.58 -3.70 -3.51
CA LEU A 107 13.37 -2.87 -3.53
C LEU A 107 12.10 -3.71 -3.35
N ALA A 108 12.01 -4.87 -4.00
CA ALA A 108 10.90 -5.80 -3.86
C ALA A 108 10.77 -6.30 -2.41
N VAL A 109 11.90 -6.70 -1.81
CA VAL A 109 11.99 -7.06 -0.39
C VAL A 109 11.53 -5.89 0.49
N GLY A 110 12.04 -4.68 0.25
CA GLY A 110 11.63 -3.49 1.01
C GLY A 110 10.13 -3.21 0.93
N ILE A 111 9.53 -3.33 -0.26
CA ILE A 111 8.08 -3.11 -0.45
C ILE A 111 7.25 -4.22 0.23
N PHE A 112 7.78 -5.46 0.28
CA PHE A 112 7.08 -6.58 0.91
C PHE A 112 7.31 -6.64 2.42
N ALA A 113 8.46 -6.21 2.92
CA ALA A 113 8.83 -6.20 4.35
C ALA A 113 8.19 -5.04 5.11
N LEU A 114 6.87 -4.94 5.02
CA LEU A 114 6.06 -3.97 5.76
C LEU A 114 6.05 -4.28 7.27
N PRO A 115 5.88 -3.26 8.13
CA PRO A 115 5.47 -3.49 9.51
C PRO A 115 4.24 -4.40 9.57
N ARG A 116 4.19 -5.29 10.56
CA ARG A 116 3.12 -6.31 10.71
C ARG A 116 1.72 -5.69 10.57
N GLU A 117 1.47 -4.56 11.24
CA GLU A 117 0.16 -3.90 11.24
C GLU A 117 -0.26 -3.37 9.84
N ILE A 118 0.70 -2.94 9.02
CA ILE A 118 0.44 -2.54 7.63
C ILE A 118 0.31 -3.81 6.77
N PHE A 119 1.22 -4.79 6.95
CA PHE A 119 1.27 -6.01 6.16
C PHE A 119 -0.06 -6.78 6.19
N ARG A 120 -0.58 -7.04 7.42
CA ARG A 120 -1.84 -7.80 7.60
C ARG A 120 -3.06 -7.14 6.98
N GLN A 121 -3.02 -5.80 6.84
CA GLN A 121 -4.11 -5.02 6.23
C GLN A 121 -3.93 -4.79 4.71
N ILE A 122 -2.76 -5.10 4.15
CA ILE A 122 -2.48 -4.93 2.72
C ILE A 122 -2.48 -6.26 1.98
N TYR A 123 -1.68 -7.25 2.43
CA TYR A 123 -1.46 -8.47 1.65
C TYR A 123 -2.45 -9.60 1.95
N PRO A 124 -2.67 -10.04 3.20
CA PRO A 124 -3.61 -11.14 3.49
C PRO A 124 -5.06 -10.77 3.25
N TRP A 125 -5.48 -9.58 3.60
CA TRP A 125 -6.85 -9.10 3.45
C TRP A 125 -7.12 -8.64 2.02
N SER A 126 -8.07 -9.31 1.30
CA SER A 126 -8.34 -9.05 -0.12
C SER A 126 -8.85 -7.64 -0.38
N ALA A 127 -9.76 -7.16 0.45
CA ALA A 127 -10.29 -5.80 0.31
C ALA A 127 -9.20 -4.75 0.53
N GLY A 128 -8.28 -4.98 1.47
CA GLY A 128 -7.09 -4.16 1.67
C GLY A 128 -6.20 -4.19 0.43
N PHE A 129 -5.85 -5.39 -0.05
CA PHE A 129 -4.99 -5.55 -1.22
C PHE A 129 -5.51 -4.78 -2.44
N PHE A 130 -6.78 -5.01 -2.81
CA PHE A 130 -7.35 -4.41 -4.01
C PHE A 130 -7.60 -2.89 -3.90
N ASN A 131 -7.68 -2.35 -2.69
CA ASN A 131 -7.79 -0.91 -2.50
C ASN A 131 -6.44 -0.17 -2.42
N TYR A 132 -5.35 -0.84 -2.00
CA TYR A 132 -4.08 -0.15 -1.73
C TYR A 132 -2.96 -0.47 -2.74
N VAL A 133 -2.86 -1.71 -3.24
CA VAL A 133 -1.79 -2.10 -4.17
C VAL A 133 -2.00 -1.55 -5.59
N PRO A 134 -3.19 -1.71 -6.23
CA PRO A 134 -3.41 -1.20 -7.58
C PRO A 134 -3.24 0.31 -7.75
N PRO A 135 -3.73 1.21 -6.86
CA PRO A 135 -3.56 2.64 -7.06
C PRO A 135 -2.09 3.07 -6.99
N VAL A 136 -1.26 2.46 -6.14
CA VAL A 136 0.18 2.71 -6.11
C VAL A 136 0.83 2.25 -7.42
N LEU A 137 0.48 1.05 -7.90
CA LEU A 137 0.95 0.54 -9.19
C LEU A 137 0.59 1.50 -10.35
N LEU A 138 -0.67 1.96 -10.43
CA LEU A 138 -1.12 2.88 -11.49
C LEU A 138 -0.42 4.24 -11.39
N SER A 139 -0.19 4.75 -10.17
CA SER A 139 0.56 6.00 -9.94
C SER A 139 2.01 5.88 -10.40
N LEU A 140 2.68 4.75 -10.13
CA LEU A 140 4.06 4.51 -10.58
C LEU A 140 4.16 4.29 -12.10
N LEU A 141 3.16 3.66 -12.70
CA LEU A 141 3.05 3.54 -14.15
C LEU A 141 2.86 4.93 -14.79
N ALA A 142 1.94 5.73 -14.27
CA ALA A 142 1.71 7.10 -14.73
C ALA A 142 2.98 7.96 -14.56
N PHE A 143 3.67 7.88 -13.42
CA PHE A 143 4.94 8.55 -13.18
C PHE A 143 5.97 8.18 -14.24
N SER A 144 6.09 6.88 -14.57
CA SER A 144 7.06 6.40 -15.57
C SER A 144 6.76 6.95 -16.99
N VAL A 145 5.48 6.95 -17.39
CA VAL A 145 5.06 7.47 -18.71
C VAL A 145 5.23 8.99 -18.77
N LEU A 146 4.90 9.68 -17.67
CA LEU A 146 4.99 11.13 -17.57
C LEU A 146 6.46 11.60 -17.57
N GLU A 147 7.34 10.92 -16.82
CA GLU A 147 8.77 11.25 -16.81
C GLU A 147 9.38 11.12 -18.21
N GLU A 148 9.08 10.04 -18.95
CA GLU A 148 9.53 9.84 -20.33
C GLU A 148 9.01 10.96 -21.26
N ALA A 149 7.72 11.32 -21.15
CA ALA A 149 7.13 12.38 -21.96
C ALA A 149 7.75 13.76 -21.69
N LEU A 150 8.06 14.05 -20.43
CA LEU A 150 8.69 15.31 -20.02
C LEU A 150 10.16 15.40 -20.46
N GLU A 151 10.87 14.28 -20.52
CA GLU A 151 12.27 14.25 -21.00
C GLU A 151 12.36 14.38 -22.51
N GLU A 152 11.49 13.70 -23.24
CA GLU A 152 11.44 13.78 -24.71
C GLU A 152 10.87 15.13 -25.19
N GLN A 153 10.26 15.92 -24.31
CA GLN A 153 9.52 17.14 -24.61
C GLN A 153 8.45 16.95 -25.71
N LYS A 154 8.02 15.73 -25.90
CA LYS A 154 7.01 15.30 -26.88
C LYS A 154 5.93 14.50 -26.18
N ALA A 155 4.71 14.93 -26.30
CA ALA A 155 3.55 14.21 -25.82
C ALA A 155 2.72 13.73 -27.02
N ALA A 156 3.02 12.52 -27.52
CA ALA A 156 2.19 11.90 -28.54
C ALA A 156 0.77 11.66 -28.00
N PRO A 157 -0.29 11.80 -28.84
CA PRO A 157 -1.68 11.63 -28.43
C PRO A 157 -1.95 10.32 -27.67
N PRO A 158 -1.39 9.15 -28.03
CA PRO A 158 -1.58 7.93 -27.25
C PRO A 158 -1.05 8.02 -25.81
N ARG A 159 0.09 8.71 -25.59
CA ARG A 159 0.63 8.92 -24.24
C ARG A 159 -0.27 9.83 -23.40
N CYS A 160 -0.82 10.88 -24.00
CA CYS A 160 -1.78 11.76 -23.34
C CYS A 160 -3.05 11.01 -22.94
N ALA A 161 -3.60 10.19 -23.83
CA ALA A 161 -4.76 9.33 -23.52
C ALA A 161 -4.45 8.33 -22.41
N THR A 162 -3.29 7.68 -22.45
CA THR A 162 -2.84 6.76 -21.39
C THR A 162 -2.75 7.48 -20.04
N LEU A 163 -2.18 8.69 -19.99
CA LEU A 163 -2.03 9.47 -18.77
C LEU A 163 -3.37 9.95 -18.22
N LEU A 164 -4.31 10.36 -19.10
CA LEU A 164 -5.67 10.70 -18.71
C LEU A 164 -6.37 9.49 -18.06
N LEU A 165 -6.28 8.31 -18.69
CA LEU A 165 -6.90 7.09 -18.20
C LEU A 165 -6.26 6.60 -16.89
N LEU A 166 -4.93 6.61 -16.79
CA LEU A 166 -4.22 6.24 -15.56
C LEU A 166 -4.52 7.22 -14.42
N GLY A 167 -4.54 8.52 -14.73
CA GLY A 167 -4.94 9.56 -13.79
C GLY A 167 -6.35 9.32 -13.29
N PHE A 168 -7.32 9.06 -14.15
CA PHE A 168 -8.70 8.79 -13.79
C PHE A 168 -8.85 7.50 -12.97
N ALA A 169 -8.37 6.38 -13.49
CA ALA A 169 -8.54 5.08 -12.87
C ALA A 169 -7.84 4.98 -11.49
N GLY A 170 -6.65 5.57 -11.35
CA GLY A 170 -5.89 5.53 -10.10
C GLY A 170 -6.60 6.16 -8.91
N GLN A 171 -7.61 7.05 -9.15
CA GLN A 171 -8.35 7.71 -8.08
C GLN A 171 -9.56 6.93 -7.59
N LEU A 172 -9.99 5.91 -8.32
CA LEU A 172 -11.19 5.14 -7.99
C LEU A 172 -10.94 4.01 -6.98
N PHE A 173 -9.88 4.14 -6.17
CA PHE A 173 -9.47 3.18 -5.14
C PHE A 173 -9.44 3.82 -3.74
N MET A 174 -8.57 4.82 -3.51
CA MET A 174 -8.30 5.35 -2.18
C MET A 174 -8.18 6.88 -2.17
N GLU A 175 -8.77 7.48 -1.15
CA GLU A 175 -8.91 8.92 -0.99
C GLU A 175 -7.55 9.64 -0.85
N ASN A 176 -6.66 9.13 -0.02
CA ASN A 176 -5.35 9.74 0.19
C ASN A 176 -4.45 9.64 -1.04
N ASN A 177 -4.54 8.55 -1.81
CA ASN A 177 -3.87 8.45 -3.10
C ASN A 177 -4.45 9.46 -4.10
N ALA A 178 -5.77 9.66 -4.09
CA ALA A 178 -6.43 10.63 -4.97
C ALA A 178 -5.94 12.06 -4.70
N VAL A 179 -5.89 12.48 -3.45
CA VAL A 179 -5.37 13.80 -3.08
C VAL A 179 -3.89 13.94 -3.50
N CYS A 180 -3.06 12.95 -3.20
CA CYS A 180 -1.65 12.95 -3.58
C CYS A 180 -1.46 13.10 -5.10
N ALA A 181 -2.22 12.34 -5.90
CA ALA A 181 -2.12 12.35 -7.35
C ALA A 181 -2.62 13.68 -7.98
N VAL A 182 -3.68 14.26 -7.44
CA VAL A 182 -4.17 15.59 -7.86
C VAL A 182 -3.12 16.66 -7.57
N LEU A 183 -2.54 16.66 -6.38
CA LEU A 183 -1.47 17.59 -6.01
C LEU A 183 -0.23 17.41 -6.89
N ALA A 184 0.18 16.17 -7.16
CA ALA A 184 1.31 15.89 -8.04
C ALA A 184 1.05 16.32 -9.48
N GLY A 185 -0.14 16.05 -10.03
CA GLY A 185 -0.54 16.47 -11.37
C GLY A 185 -0.60 17.98 -11.52
N GLY A 186 -1.20 18.67 -10.56
CA GLY A 186 -1.25 20.13 -10.49
C GLY A 186 0.15 20.75 -10.42
N PHE A 187 0.98 20.25 -9.49
CA PHE A 187 2.37 20.70 -9.35
C PHE A 187 3.15 20.54 -10.66
N LEU A 188 3.09 19.40 -11.31
CA LEU A 188 3.82 19.13 -12.55
C LEU A 188 3.31 20.00 -13.72
N THR A 189 2.01 20.27 -13.76
CA THR A 189 1.43 21.19 -14.76
C THR A 189 1.94 22.60 -14.58
N VAL A 190 1.91 23.12 -13.34
CA VAL A 190 2.42 24.46 -13.03
C VAL A 190 3.94 24.53 -13.23
N TRP A 191 4.68 23.52 -12.76
CA TRP A 191 6.13 23.45 -12.93
C TRP A 191 6.58 23.50 -14.38
N THR A 192 5.90 22.71 -15.25
CA THR A 192 6.20 22.73 -16.69
C THR A 192 5.84 24.09 -17.32
N TRP A 193 4.73 24.69 -16.90
CA TRP A 193 4.33 26.02 -17.36
C TRP A 193 5.38 27.09 -17.01
N VAL A 194 5.81 27.16 -15.76
CA VAL A 194 6.80 28.12 -15.30
C VAL A 194 8.14 27.94 -16.03
N ARG A 195 8.58 26.67 -16.18
CA ARG A 195 9.89 26.35 -16.75
C ARG A 195 9.94 26.50 -18.27
N CYS A 196 8.89 26.05 -18.98
CA CYS A 196 8.86 25.99 -20.45
C CYS A 196 7.98 27.07 -21.05
N LYS A 197 7.41 27.99 -20.24
CA LYS A 197 6.44 29.03 -20.63
C LYS A 197 5.16 28.48 -21.28
N ARG A 198 4.97 27.17 -21.23
CA ARG A 198 3.77 26.43 -21.68
C ARG A 198 3.62 25.15 -20.86
N PRO A 199 2.39 24.77 -20.48
CA PRO A 199 2.19 23.51 -19.78
C PRO A 199 2.45 22.33 -20.72
N SER A 200 3.01 21.25 -20.16
CA SER A 200 3.18 20.01 -20.91
C SER A 200 1.81 19.35 -21.15
N PRO A 201 1.42 19.01 -22.39
CA PRO A 201 0.16 18.29 -22.65
C PRO A 201 0.04 16.99 -21.83
N ALA A 202 1.15 16.27 -21.64
CA ALA A 202 1.19 15.07 -20.83
C ALA A 202 0.83 15.35 -19.35
N ALA A 203 1.39 16.40 -18.76
CA ALA A 203 1.08 16.80 -17.39
C ALA A 203 -0.37 17.27 -17.24
N VAL A 204 -0.88 18.05 -18.21
CA VAL A 204 -2.28 18.48 -18.24
C VAL A 204 -3.24 17.30 -18.35
N CYS A 205 -3.00 16.35 -19.26
CA CYS A 205 -3.85 15.17 -19.41
C CYS A 205 -3.86 14.31 -18.14
N TYR A 206 -2.70 14.12 -17.49
CA TYR A 206 -2.64 13.41 -16.20
C TYR A 206 -3.44 14.16 -15.13
N PHE A 207 -3.23 15.47 -15.00
CA PHE A 207 -3.93 16.30 -14.02
C PHE A 207 -5.46 16.28 -14.23
N LEU A 208 -5.92 16.44 -15.47
CA LEU A 208 -7.34 16.33 -15.79
C LEU A 208 -7.92 14.95 -15.45
N GLY A 209 -7.18 13.88 -15.75
CA GLY A 209 -7.58 12.54 -15.35
C GLY A 209 -7.71 12.40 -13.84
N THR A 210 -6.72 12.90 -13.08
CA THR A 210 -6.78 12.84 -11.61
C THR A 210 -7.93 13.66 -11.03
N LEU A 211 -8.21 14.84 -11.60
CA LEU A 211 -9.34 15.67 -11.18
C LEU A 211 -10.69 14.98 -11.43
N LEU A 212 -10.88 14.41 -12.63
CA LEU A 212 -12.13 13.71 -12.97
C LEU A 212 -12.35 12.48 -12.08
N GLY A 213 -11.31 11.67 -11.86
CA GLY A 213 -11.40 10.51 -10.99
C GLY A 213 -11.64 10.89 -9.52
N ALA A 214 -10.94 11.90 -9.02
CA ALA A 214 -11.15 12.43 -7.67
C ALA A 214 -12.55 13.04 -7.52
N ALA A 215 -13.04 13.78 -8.51
CA ALA A 215 -14.40 14.30 -8.50
C ALA A 215 -15.43 13.17 -8.37
N LEU A 216 -15.29 12.10 -9.18
CA LEU A 216 -16.19 10.95 -9.07
C LEU A 216 -16.11 10.25 -7.71
N LEU A 217 -14.91 10.14 -7.13
CA LEU A 217 -14.71 9.54 -5.81
C LEU A 217 -15.38 10.40 -4.72
N PHE A 218 -15.01 11.70 -4.65
CA PHE A 218 -15.43 12.57 -3.54
C PHE A 218 -16.87 13.11 -3.63
N THR A 219 -17.52 13.02 -4.78
CA THR A 219 -18.95 13.38 -4.92
C THR A 219 -19.90 12.23 -4.53
N SER A 220 -19.36 11.11 -4.07
CA SER A 220 -20.18 9.98 -3.66
C SER A 220 -21.07 10.33 -2.46
N PRO A 221 -22.39 10.03 -2.52
CA PRO A 221 -23.29 10.19 -1.40
C PRO A 221 -22.96 9.30 -0.19
N SER A 222 -22.17 8.25 -0.38
CA SER A 222 -21.81 7.32 0.70
C SER A 222 -21.08 8.00 1.85
N TYR A 223 -20.26 9.02 1.59
CA TYR A 223 -19.57 9.75 2.66
C TYR A 223 -20.53 10.33 3.69
N ARG A 224 -21.57 11.02 3.22
CA ARG A 224 -22.58 11.59 4.10
C ARG A 224 -23.32 10.49 4.88
N ARG A 225 -23.75 9.43 4.20
CA ARG A 225 -24.50 8.32 4.82
C ARG A 225 -23.67 7.60 5.89
N VAL A 226 -22.40 7.32 5.61
CA VAL A 226 -21.51 6.65 6.59
C VAL A 226 -21.28 7.58 7.80
N THR A 227 -21.05 8.87 7.58
CA THR A 227 -20.88 9.84 8.66
C THR A 227 -22.14 9.96 9.54
N GLU A 228 -23.33 9.88 8.94
CA GLU A 228 -24.60 9.91 9.69
C GLU A 228 -24.86 8.60 10.45
N ALA A 229 -24.41 7.46 9.94
CA ALA A 229 -24.68 6.13 10.50
C ALA A 229 -23.68 5.68 11.59
N ASP A 230 -22.43 6.16 11.55
CA ASP A 230 -21.36 5.69 12.43
C ASP A 230 -20.60 6.87 13.05
N ALA A 231 -20.69 6.99 14.38
CA ALA A 231 -20.03 8.04 15.16
C ALA A 231 -18.50 8.06 14.98
N ALA A 232 -17.86 6.92 14.65
CA ALA A 232 -16.43 6.85 14.41
C ALA A 232 -15.97 7.69 13.19
N TYR A 233 -16.88 7.99 12.26
CA TYR A 233 -16.61 8.82 11.08
C TYR A 233 -17.07 10.27 11.22
N GLN A 234 -17.63 10.64 12.37
CA GLN A 234 -18.04 12.01 12.63
C GLN A 234 -16.83 12.86 12.99
N MET A 235 -16.73 14.01 12.34
CA MET A 235 -15.67 14.99 12.65
C MET A 235 -16.32 16.26 13.18
N ALA A 236 -15.65 16.89 14.14
CA ALA A 236 -16.07 18.20 14.63
C ALA A 236 -15.97 19.24 13.49
N GLY A 237 -17.02 20.04 13.34
CA GLY A 237 -17.09 21.02 12.25
C GLY A 237 -16.16 22.22 12.43
N GLY A 238 -15.85 22.89 11.31
CA GLY A 238 -15.05 24.11 11.27
C GLY A 238 -13.56 23.93 11.50
N LEU A 239 -12.82 25.03 11.50
CA LEU A 239 -11.35 25.04 11.61
C LEU A 239 -10.86 24.46 12.95
N ALA A 240 -11.56 24.77 14.04
CA ALA A 240 -11.21 24.26 15.37
C ALA A 240 -11.33 22.73 15.44
N GLY A 241 -12.38 22.16 14.83
CA GLY A 241 -12.54 20.71 14.73
C GLY A 241 -11.45 20.05 13.92
N LEU A 242 -11.08 20.61 12.76
CA LEU A 242 -9.96 20.11 11.95
C LEU A 242 -8.63 20.14 12.73
N MET A 243 -8.37 21.21 13.47
CA MET A 243 -7.16 21.28 14.30
C MET A 243 -7.16 20.28 15.45
N HIS A 244 -8.33 20.04 16.05
CA HIS A 244 -8.50 19.02 17.09
C HIS A 244 -8.20 17.63 16.52
N THR A 245 -8.84 17.25 15.40
CA THR A 245 -8.60 15.97 14.72
C THR A 245 -7.13 15.82 14.33
N ALA A 246 -6.49 16.86 13.81
CA ALA A 246 -5.08 16.83 13.45
C ALA A 246 -4.17 16.58 14.67
N LYS A 247 -4.49 17.16 15.82
CA LYS A 247 -3.76 16.91 17.08
C LYS A 247 -3.93 15.48 17.58
N GLU A 248 -5.15 14.96 17.52
CA GLU A 248 -5.44 13.58 17.93
C GLU A 248 -4.79 12.54 17.01
N ASN A 249 -4.76 12.81 15.69
CA ASN A 249 -4.14 11.91 14.71
C ASN A 249 -2.61 11.99 14.68
N LEU A 250 -1.99 13.03 15.27
CA LEU A 250 -0.56 13.25 15.19
C LEU A 250 0.29 12.06 15.69
N PRO A 251 -0.04 11.38 16.79
CA PRO A 251 0.70 10.19 17.23
C PRO A 251 0.68 9.05 16.20
N GLU A 252 -0.49 8.74 15.62
CA GLU A 252 -0.62 7.70 14.61
C GLU A 252 0.07 8.09 13.30
N LEU A 253 -0.02 9.37 12.89
CA LEU A 253 0.72 9.90 11.74
C LEU A 253 2.22 9.72 11.90
N THR A 254 2.79 10.13 13.02
CA THR A 254 4.23 10.03 13.27
C THR A 254 4.69 8.58 13.36
N ARG A 255 3.90 7.72 14.01
CA ARG A 255 4.16 6.31 14.13
C ARG A 255 4.22 5.63 12.77
N TRP A 256 3.17 5.71 11.97
CA TRP A 256 3.07 4.95 10.73
C TRP A 256 3.78 5.57 9.54
N LEU A 257 4.09 6.86 9.60
CA LEU A 257 4.90 7.50 8.57
C LEU A 257 6.38 7.09 8.68
N LEU A 258 6.93 7.01 9.91
CA LEU A 258 8.35 6.70 10.14
C LEU A 258 8.62 5.79 11.33
N ALA A 259 8.22 6.17 12.56
CA ALA A 259 8.68 5.53 13.78
C ALA A 259 8.35 4.03 13.85
N GLY A 260 7.17 3.63 13.39
CA GLY A 260 6.74 2.24 13.28
C GLY A 260 7.17 1.55 11.96
N CYS A 261 7.97 2.21 11.12
CA CYS A 261 8.42 1.73 9.81
C CYS A 261 9.95 1.61 9.75
N PRO A 262 10.58 0.66 10.47
CA PRO A 262 12.03 0.59 10.63
C PRO A 262 12.80 0.48 9.30
N VAL A 263 12.26 -0.22 8.31
CA VAL A 263 12.89 -0.36 6.99
C VAL A 263 13.12 1.00 6.34
N VAL A 264 12.18 1.93 6.49
CA VAL A 264 12.28 3.28 5.92
C VAL A 264 13.03 4.19 6.88
N CYS A 265 12.64 4.18 8.16
CA CYS A 265 13.19 5.05 9.19
C CYS A 265 14.71 4.90 9.32
N LEU A 266 15.23 3.66 9.28
CA LEU A 266 16.65 3.32 9.34
C LEU A 266 17.30 3.21 7.97
N GLY A 267 16.60 2.62 7.00
CA GLY A 267 17.15 2.30 5.68
C GLY A 267 17.47 3.53 4.85
N PHE A 268 16.63 4.58 4.89
CA PHE A 268 16.92 5.82 4.18
C PHE A 268 18.19 6.50 4.70
N PRO A 269 18.34 6.81 6.01
CA PRO A 269 19.58 7.37 6.55
C PRO A 269 20.82 6.52 6.27
N ALA A 270 20.69 5.19 6.46
CA ALA A 270 21.81 4.27 6.20
C ALA A 270 22.28 4.35 4.74
N LEU A 271 21.37 4.24 3.76
CA LEU A 271 21.73 4.32 2.34
C LEU A 271 22.27 5.70 1.96
N ALA A 272 21.68 6.78 2.48
CA ALA A 272 22.11 8.13 2.22
C ALA A 272 23.55 8.36 2.72
N ILE A 273 23.86 7.98 3.96
CA ILE A 273 25.19 8.12 4.57
C ILE A 273 26.20 7.20 3.87
N LEU A 274 25.86 5.92 3.63
CA LEU A 274 26.73 4.98 2.95
C LEU A 274 27.10 5.45 1.53
N SER A 275 26.20 6.16 0.84
CA SER A 275 26.51 6.74 -0.48
C SER A 275 27.61 7.78 -0.44
N ARG A 276 27.92 8.34 0.76
CA ARG A 276 28.95 9.39 0.99
C ARG A 276 30.22 8.89 1.63
N CYS A 277 30.25 7.69 2.23
CA CYS A 277 31.39 7.18 2.99
C CYS A 277 32.74 7.17 2.23
N LYS A 278 32.71 7.14 0.89
CA LYS A 278 33.92 7.16 0.03
C LYS A 278 34.32 8.56 -0.44
N GLN A 279 33.61 9.60 -0.02
CA GLN A 279 33.84 10.99 -0.46
C GLN A 279 34.32 11.84 0.71
N LYS A 280 35.10 12.88 0.42
CA LYS A 280 35.48 13.87 1.45
C LYS A 280 34.22 14.59 1.93
N LEU A 281 33.93 14.48 3.21
CA LEU A 281 32.83 15.18 3.86
C LEU A 281 33.20 16.64 4.13
N THR A 282 32.31 17.55 3.88
CA THR A 282 32.40 18.95 4.26
C THR A 282 31.52 19.22 5.49
N VAL A 283 31.72 20.37 6.15
CA VAL A 283 30.88 20.78 7.28
C VAL A 283 29.40 20.80 6.90
N LEU A 284 29.05 21.19 5.67
CA LEU A 284 27.68 21.21 5.19
C LEU A 284 27.06 19.80 4.99
N ASP A 285 27.89 18.76 4.90
CA ASP A 285 27.42 17.38 4.80
C ASP A 285 27.06 16.80 6.19
N ILE A 286 27.59 17.41 7.27
CA ILE A 286 27.32 16.98 8.65
C ILE A 286 25.88 17.29 9.03
N VAL A 287 25.32 18.43 8.60
CA VAL A 287 23.97 18.88 8.98
C VAL A 287 22.89 17.83 8.63
N PRO A 288 22.73 17.39 7.35
CA PRO A 288 21.72 16.38 7.03
C PRO A 288 22.01 15.02 7.70
N ALA A 289 23.29 14.65 7.88
CA ALA A 289 23.63 13.41 8.58
C ALA A 289 23.21 13.47 10.05
N THR A 290 23.52 14.56 10.75
CA THR A 290 23.13 14.75 12.16
C THR A 290 21.60 14.78 12.33
N LEU A 291 20.88 15.49 11.46
CA LEU A 291 19.42 15.52 11.50
C LEU A 291 18.82 14.13 11.30
N LEU A 292 19.33 13.35 10.33
CA LEU A 292 18.86 11.99 10.08
C LEU A 292 19.20 11.05 11.25
N CYS A 293 20.45 10.99 11.70
CA CYS A 293 20.85 10.12 12.80
C CYS A 293 20.20 10.53 14.12
N GLY A 294 20.22 11.83 14.43
CA GLY A 294 19.63 12.35 15.66
C GLY A 294 18.13 12.11 15.75
N SER A 295 17.40 12.28 14.64
CA SER A 295 15.96 12.00 14.59
C SER A 295 15.65 10.50 14.76
N VAL A 296 16.47 9.62 14.20
CA VAL A 296 16.33 8.17 14.39
C VAL A 296 16.56 7.79 15.86
N VAL A 297 17.64 8.29 16.47
CA VAL A 297 17.94 8.07 17.90
C VAL A 297 16.78 8.60 18.75
N TRP A 298 16.28 9.80 18.44
CA TRP A 298 15.12 10.36 19.13
C TRP A 298 13.90 9.45 19.03
N MET A 299 13.52 9.01 17.80
CA MET A 299 12.37 8.13 17.61
C MET A 299 12.49 6.80 18.34
N LEU A 300 13.69 6.26 18.50
CA LEU A 300 13.92 4.96 19.16
C LEU A 300 13.97 5.05 20.68
N PHE A 301 14.47 6.12 21.25
CA PHE A 301 14.81 6.19 22.67
C PHE A 301 14.06 7.27 23.46
N VAL A 302 13.39 8.22 22.79
CA VAL A 302 12.66 9.29 23.45
C VAL A 302 11.16 9.17 23.18
N PRO A 303 10.34 8.89 24.22
CA PRO A 303 8.91 8.59 24.02
C PRO A 303 8.06 9.83 23.66
N TRP A 304 8.60 11.03 23.87
CA TRP A 304 7.90 12.29 23.60
C TRP A 304 8.50 13.04 22.40
N GLY A 305 7.75 14.00 21.86
CA GLY A 305 8.23 14.85 20.77
C GLY A 305 8.42 14.13 19.43
N GLN A 306 7.76 12.99 19.20
CA GLN A 306 7.91 12.19 18.00
C GLN A 306 7.63 12.99 16.70
N ALA A 307 6.70 13.94 16.74
CA ALA A 307 6.40 14.81 15.60
C ALA A 307 7.61 15.69 15.21
N LEU A 308 8.36 16.20 16.20
CA LEU A 308 9.60 16.96 15.94
C LEU A 308 10.69 16.05 15.37
N ALA A 309 10.81 14.84 15.88
CA ALA A 309 11.76 13.87 15.35
C ALA A 309 11.46 13.54 13.88
N VAL A 310 10.19 13.32 13.52
CA VAL A 310 9.74 13.12 12.14
C VAL A 310 10.03 14.35 11.28
N LEU A 311 9.77 15.57 11.77
CA LEU A 311 10.10 16.80 11.07
C LEU A 311 11.61 16.90 10.79
N PHE A 312 12.46 16.67 11.79
CA PHE A 312 13.91 16.71 11.63
C PHE A 312 14.42 15.63 10.67
N TRP A 313 13.79 14.43 10.69
CA TRP A 313 14.10 13.39 9.73
C TRP A 313 13.83 13.86 8.29
N PHE A 314 12.66 14.47 8.01
CA PHE A 314 12.36 15.00 6.68
C PHE A 314 13.27 16.16 6.29
N LEU A 315 13.60 17.07 7.21
CA LEU A 315 14.57 18.13 6.93
C LEU A 315 15.95 17.56 6.59
N GLY A 316 16.40 16.56 7.33
CA GLY A 316 17.62 15.82 7.04
C GLY A 316 17.57 15.07 5.71
N ALA A 317 16.42 14.42 5.38
CA ALA A 317 16.22 13.70 4.14
C ALA A 317 16.24 14.63 2.92
N PHE A 318 15.52 15.76 2.96
CA PHE A 318 15.59 16.76 1.91
C PHE A 318 16.99 17.37 1.82
N GLY A 319 17.63 17.69 2.95
CA GLY A 319 19.01 18.14 3.00
C GLY A 319 19.96 17.16 2.30
N ALA A 320 19.87 15.86 2.61
CA ALA A 320 20.65 14.82 1.97
C ALA A 320 20.37 14.73 0.45
N VAL A 321 19.10 14.79 0.04
CA VAL A 321 18.71 14.76 -1.36
C VAL A 321 19.29 15.93 -2.15
N PHE A 322 19.15 17.16 -1.64
CA PHE A 322 19.63 18.33 -2.35
C PHE A 322 21.15 18.46 -2.31
N ARG A 323 21.80 17.97 -1.26
CA ARG A 323 23.26 18.06 -1.07
C ARG A 323 24.01 16.91 -1.73
N TRP A 324 23.49 15.67 -1.63
CA TRP A 324 24.25 14.47 -2.00
C TRP A 324 23.83 13.85 -3.34
N LEU A 325 22.66 14.19 -3.86
CA LEU A 325 22.21 13.73 -5.16
C LEU A 325 22.26 14.85 -6.21
N SER A 326 22.36 14.46 -7.48
CA SER A 326 22.34 15.37 -8.62
C SER A 326 21.41 14.90 -9.72
N GLY A 327 21.10 15.79 -10.64
CA GLY A 327 20.38 15.50 -11.87
C GLY A 327 19.04 14.79 -11.64
N ARG A 328 18.82 13.67 -12.35
CA ARG A 328 17.57 12.89 -12.31
C ARG A 328 17.32 12.27 -10.94
N LYS A 329 18.36 11.73 -10.28
CA LYS A 329 18.24 11.10 -8.94
C LYS A 329 17.71 12.11 -7.91
N ARG A 330 18.24 13.33 -7.89
CA ARG A 330 17.78 14.40 -6.99
C ARG A 330 16.31 14.76 -7.22
N ARG A 331 15.91 14.95 -8.49
CA ARG A 331 14.53 15.27 -8.83
C ARG A 331 13.55 14.16 -8.41
N ARG A 332 13.88 12.89 -8.69
CA ARG A 332 13.07 11.73 -8.29
C ARG A 332 12.95 11.63 -6.77
N ALA A 333 14.08 11.69 -6.05
CA ALA A 333 14.08 11.60 -4.59
C ALA A 333 13.24 12.72 -3.94
N ALA A 334 13.42 13.97 -4.39
CA ALA A 334 12.64 15.11 -3.90
C ALA A 334 11.14 14.93 -4.20
N PHE A 335 10.78 14.46 -5.40
CA PHE A 335 9.40 14.20 -5.78
C PHE A 335 8.77 13.10 -4.93
N PHE A 336 9.49 12.00 -4.69
CA PHE A 336 8.99 10.90 -3.85
C PHE A 336 8.86 11.29 -2.38
N LEU A 337 9.81 12.05 -1.81
CA LEU A 337 9.69 12.59 -0.45
C LEU A 337 8.49 13.52 -0.30
N ALA A 338 8.32 14.45 -1.24
CA ALA A 338 7.18 15.36 -1.26
C ALA A 338 5.85 14.60 -1.45
N GLY A 339 5.83 13.59 -2.34
CA GLY A 339 4.69 12.72 -2.54
C GLY A 339 4.32 11.92 -1.29
N ALA A 340 5.30 11.42 -0.55
CA ALA A 340 5.05 10.71 0.70
C ALA A 340 4.36 11.60 1.75
N LEU A 341 4.79 12.85 1.86
CA LEU A 341 4.13 13.84 2.72
C LEU A 341 2.73 14.20 2.20
N ALA A 342 2.58 14.41 0.89
CA ALA A 342 1.29 14.73 0.29
C ALA A 342 0.25 13.60 0.45
N ALA A 343 0.68 12.33 0.45
CA ALA A 343 -0.19 11.19 0.70
C ALA A 343 -0.57 11.04 2.18
N ALA A 344 0.31 11.44 3.10
CA ALA A 344 0.05 11.38 4.53
C ALA A 344 -0.73 12.61 5.06
N ALA A 345 -0.55 13.78 4.48
CA ALA A 345 -1.13 15.03 4.98
C ALA A 345 -2.67 15.01 5.13
N PRO A 346 -3.47 14.46 4.19
CA PRO A 346 -4.92 14.38 4.36
C PRO A 346 -5.34 13.54 5.56
N LEU A 347 -4.52 12.56 5.97
CA LEU A 347 -4.81 11.69 7.10
C LEU A 347 -4.79 12.42 8.45
N ALA A 348 -4.19 13.61 8.50
CA ALA A 348 -4.29 14.48 9.68
C ALA A 348 -5.73 14.90 9.98
N PHE A 349 -6.57 15.02 8.97
CA PHE A 349 -7.88 15.67 9.03
C PHE A 349 -9.06 14.71 8.84
N VAL A 350 -8.83 13.40 8.90
CA VAL A 350 -9.87 12.38 8.74
C VAL A 350 -9.83 11.35 9.86
N THR A 351 -10.99 10.77 10.17
CA THR A 351 -11.11 9.71 11.19
C THR A 351 -12.06 8.62 10.67
N PRO A 352 -11.83 7.34 11.01
CA PRO A 352 -10.62 6.81 11.65
C PRO A 352 -9.47 6.63 10.65
N ILE A 353 -8.24 6.81 11.11
CA ILE A 353 -7.04 6.46 10.33
C ILE A 353 -6.51 5.10 10.77
N GLY A 354 -5.95 4.35 9.80
CA GLY A 354 -5.35 3.05 10.10
C GLY A 354 -4.00 2.86 9.42
N PRO A 355 -3.20 1.91 9.90
CA PRO A 355 -1.85 1.64 9.38
C PRO A 355 -1.77 1.49 7.85
N ARG A 356 -2.76 0.85 7.24
CA ARG A 356 -2.85 0.64 5.79
C ARG A 356 -2.83 1.92 4.97
N CYS A 357 -3.33 3.03 5.52
CA CYS A 357 -3.38 4.32 4.82
C CYS A 357 -1.98 4.87 4.49
N PHE A 358 -0.94 4.40 5.19
CA PHE A 358 0.45 4.82 4.98
C PHE A 358 1.22 4.01 3.93
N PHE A 359 0.59 3.01 3.30
CA PHE A 359 1.27 2.17 2.31
C PHE A 359 1.83 2.98 1.13
N VAL A 360 1.09 3.96 0.62
CA VAL A 360 1.55 4.86 -0.46
C VAL A 360 2.80 5.63 -0.01
N SER A 361 2.75 6.27 1.17
CA SER A 361 3.88 7.03 1.73
C SER A 361 5.10 6.12 1.94
N TYR A 362 4.90 4.92 2.48
CA TYR A 362 5.95 3.93 2.69
C TYR A 362 6.66 3.57 1.38
N VAL A 363 5.91 3.24 0.33
CA VAL A 363 6.51 2.91 -0.98
C VAL A 363 7.27 4.11 -1.55
N LEU A 364 6.72 5.32 -1.48
CA LEU A 364 7.39 6.53 -1.97
C LEU A 364 8.69 6.84 -1.20
N LEU A 365 8.71 6.64 0.11
CA LEU A 365 9.92 6.78 0.93
C LEU A 365 10.99 5.75 0.56
N LEU A 366 10.61 4.49 0.28
CA LEU A 366 11.54 3.49 -0.25
C LEU A 366 12.11 3.88 -1.60
N LEU A 367 11.29 4.45 -2.50
CA LEU A 367 11.74 4.93 -3.81
C LEU A 367 12.71 6.10 -3.69
N ALA A 368 12.50 6.98 -2.71
CA ALA A 368 13.44 8.06 -2.40
C ALA A 368 14.76 7.50 -1.87
N ALA A 369 14.72 6.55 -0.93
CA ALA A 369 15.91 5.87 -0.40
C ALA A 369 16.70 5.14 -1.50
N ALA A 370 15.99 4.51 -2.43
CA ALA A 370 16.59 3.78 -3.54
C ALA A 370 17.45 4.67 -4.48
N GLN A 371 17.26 6.01 -4.46
CA GLN A 371 18.11 6.92 -5.24
C GLN A 371 19.56 6.97 -4.74
N PHE A 372 19.79 6.57 -3.50
CA PHE A 372 21.12 6.49 -2.87
C PHE A 372 21.81 5.14 -3.07
N LEU A 373 21.13 4.14 -3.67
CA LEU A 373 21.71 2.83 -3.88
C LEU A 373 22.99 2.92 -4.72
N PRO A 374 24.12 2.33 -4.25
CA PRO A 374 25.32 2.20 -5.03
C PRO A 374 25.15 1.15 -6.14
N PRO A 375 26.05 1.12 -7.14
CA PRO A 375 26.15 0.00 -8.07
C PRO A 375 26.34 -1.31 -7.28
N PRO A 376 25.60 -2.39 -7.59
CA PRO A 376 25.66 -3.61 -6.82
C PRO A 376 27.00 -4.37 -7.04
N ALA A 377 27.57 -4.84 -5.95
CA ALA A 377 28.65 -5.84 -5.96
C ALA A 377 28.06 -7.26 -5.81
N LEU A 378 28.84 -8.29 -6.18
CA LEU A 378 28.38 -9.68 -6.12
C LEU A 378 27.91 -10.09 -4.71
N TRP A 379 28.69 -9.75 -3.67
CA TRP A 379 28.34 -10.06 -2.30
C TRP A 379 27.01 -9.44 -1.85
N GLN A 380 26.69 -8.22 -2.34
CA GLN A 380 25.39 -7.56 -2.07
C GLN A 380 24.24 -8.35 -2.70
N THR A 381 24.43 -8.94 -3.87
CA THR A 381 23.43 -9.79 -4.52
C THR A 381 23.16 -11.04 -3.67
N LEU A 382 24.21 -11.67 -3.13
CA LEU A 382 24.08 -12.83 -2.24
C LEU A 382 23.36 -12.47 -0.92
N CYS A 383 23.74 -11.36 -0.29
CA CYS A 383 23.09 -10.87 0.94
C CYS A 383 21.59 -10.56 0.72
N VAL A 384 21.23 -9.91 -0.39
CA VAL A 384 19.84 -9.63 -0.73
C VAL A 384 19.06 -10.92 -1.01
N GLY A 385 19.69 -11.90 -1.68
CA GLY A 385 19.10 -13.21 -1.90
C GLY A 385 18.83 -13.96 -0.59
N ALA A 386 19.80 -13.95 0.32
CA ALA A 386 19.65 -14.55 1.65
C ALA A 386 18.54 -13.87 2.48
N LEU A 387 18.49 -12.53 2.44
CA LEU A 387 17.45 -11.76 3.09
C LEU A 387 16.05 -12.10 2.54
N ALA A 388 15.91 -12.16 1.22
CA ALA A 388 14.66 -12.53 0.56
C ALA A 388 14.23 -13.95 0.94
N ALA A 389 15.15 -14.91 0.96
CA ALA A 389 14.89 -16.29 1.39
C ALA A 389 14.48 -16.35 2.87
N GLY A 390 15.15 -15.59 3.74
CA GLY A 390 14.81 -15.51 5.16
C GLY A 390 13.40 -14.95 5.40
N ILE A 391 13.03 -13.87 4.71
CA ILE A 391 11.66 -13.29 4.78
C ILE A 391 10.63 -14.29 4.26
N PHE A 392 10.91 -14.96 3.14
CA PHE A 392 10.02 -15.99 2.61
C PHE A 392 9.82 -17.13 3.60
N ALA A 393 10.90 -17.66 4.20
CA ALA A 393 10.84 -18.70 5.21
C ALA A 393 10.04 -18.26 6.45
N ALA A 394 10.26 -17.02 6.92
CA ALA A 394 9.47 -16.44 8.02
C ALA A 394 7.99 -16.32 7.68
N CYS A 395 7.64 -15.89 6.45
CA CYS A 395 6.26 -15.87 6.00
C CYS A 395 5.66 -17.29 5.94
N LEU A 396 6.40 -18.27 5.45
CA LEU A 396 5.93 -19.67 5.43
C LEU A 396 5.68 -20.21 6.83
N SER A 397 6.55 -19.94 7.78
CA SER A 397 6.39 -20.42 9.19
C SER A 397 5.14 -19.83 9.85
N ILE A 398 4.70 -18.64 9.42
CA ILE A 398 3.50 -17.97 9.93
C ILE A 398 2.25 -18.44 9.17
N TYR A 399 2.28 -18.40 7.84
CA TYR A 399 1.05 -18.59 7.05
C TYR A 399 0.72 -20.05 6.74
N LEU A 400 1.66 -20.99 6.82
CA LEU A 400 1.35 -22.41 6.63
C LEU A 400 0.49 -22.99 7.75
N PRO A 401 0.78 -22.75 9.06
CA PRO A 401 -0.12 -23.12 10.12
C PRO A 401 -1.50 -22.44 10.02
N ILE A 402 -1.54 -21.14 9.68
CA ILE A 402 -2.80 -20.42 9.46
C ILE A 402 -3.63 -21.10 8.35
N PHE A 403 -3.02 -21.42 7.21
CA PHE A 403 -3.69 -22.07 6.11
C PHE A 403 -4.26 -23.44 6.50
N ARG A 404 -3.49 -24.27 7.23
CA ARG A 404 -3.96 -25.55 7.73
C ARG A 404 -5.16 -25.39 8.66
N THR A 405 -5.10 -24.44 9.59
CA THR A 405 -6.24 -24.15 10.47
C THR A 405 -7.45 -23.65 9.70
N ALA A 406 -7.27 -22.86 8.62
CA ALA A 406 -8.36 -22.43 7.77
C ALA A 406 -9.07 -23.63 7.10
N GLN A 407 -8.33 -24.62 6.60
CA GLN A 407 -8.90 -25.85 6.04
C GLN A 407 -9.66 -26.66 7.10
N VAL A 408 -9.08 -26.82 8.29
CA VAL A 408 -9.75 -27.51 9.41
C VAL A 408 -11.06 -26.82 9.79
N ARG A 409 -11.10 -25.48 9.82
CA ARG A 409 -12.32 -24.70 10.08
C ARG A 409 -13.38 -24.92 9.00
N GLU A 410 -12.98 -24.93 7.71
CA GLU A 410 -13.87 -25.16 6.57
C GLU A 410 -14.54 -26.55 6.68
N ASP A 411 -13.74 -27.57 6.96
CA ASP A 411 -14.24 -28.95 7.14
C ASP A 411 -15.18 -29.06 8.37
N ALA A 412 -14.86 -28.38 9.46
CA ALA A 412 -15.69 -28.36 10.66
C ALA A 412 -17.04 -27.69 10.41
N ILE A 413 -17.06 -26.54 9.73
CA ILE A 413 -18.29 -25.82 9.37
C ILE A 413 -19.14 -26.68 8.45
N THR A 414 -18.56 -27.27 7.41
CA THR A 414 -19.27 -28.10 6.44
C THR A 414 -19.93 -29.31 7.13
N ARG A 415 -19.21 -29.99 8.03
CA ARG A 415 -19.74 -31.12 8.79
C ARG A 415 -20.86 -30.71 9.76
N ALA A 416 -20.64 -29.64 10.54
CA ALA A 416 -21.62 -29.16 11.51
C ALA A 416 -22.92 -28.71 10.85
N MET A 417 -22.84 -28.04 9.69
CA MET A 417 -24.01 -27.65 8.90
C MET A 417 -24.78 -28.90 8.39
N ALA A 418 -24.05 -29.91 7.89
CA ALA A 418 -24.68 -31.17 7.45
C ALA A 418 -25.39 -31.92 8.59
N LEU A 419 -24.93 -31.73 9.83
CA LEU A 419 -25.53 -32.34 11.02
C LEU A 419 -26.60 -31.46 11.68
N GLY A 420 -26.87 -30.26 11.15
CA GLY A 420 -27.84 -29.33 11.71
C GLY A 420 -27.47 -28.78 13.10
N GLN A 421 -26.19 -28.65 13.40
CA GLN A 421 -25.75 -28.16 14.71
C GLN A 421 -26.05 -26.66 14.86
N ALA A 422 -26.59 -26.27 16.01
CA ALA A 422 -26.89 -24.86 16.32
C ALA A 422 -25.63 -24.08 16.76
N GLN A 423 -24.57 -24.75 17.17
CA GLN A 423 -23.31 -24.15 17.60
C GLN A 423 -22.12 -24.84 16.93
N ILE A 424 -21.23 -24.07 16.33
CA ILE A 424 -20.06 -24.57 15.62
C ILE A 424 -18.80 -24.09 16.33
N ALA A 425 -18.07 -25.03 16.97
CA ALA A 425 -16.79 -24.74 17.60
C ALA A 425 -15.68 -24.70 16.54
N LEU A 426 -14.87 -23.68 16.55
CA LEU A 426 -13.75 -23.45 15.64
C LEU A 426 -12.47 -23.15 16.42
N PRO A 427 -11.32 -23.75 16.07
CA PRO A 427 -10.06 -23.43 16.73
C PRO A 427 -9.61 -21.98 16.39
N PHE A 428 -9.00 -21.26 17.34
CA PHE A 428 -8.35 -19.98 17.04
C PHE A 428 -7.27 -20.14 15.96
N PHE A 429 -7.07 -19.12 15.14
CA PHE A 429 -5.94 -19.12 14.23
C PHE A 429 -4.62 -19.00 15.02
N PRO A 430 -3.62 -19.82 14.71
CA PRO A 430 -2.25 -19.54 15.14
C PRO A 430 -1.81 -18.23 14.47
N HIS A 431 -0.97 -17.45 15.16
CA HIS A 431 -0.47 -16.17 14.61
C HIS A 431 -1.57 -15.21 14.11
N ALA A 432 -2.72 -15.16 14.80
CA ALA A 432 -3.86 -14.33 14.43
C ALA A 432 -3.50 -12.84 14.29
N GLU A 433 -2.44 -12.38 14.97
CA GLU A 433 -1.89 -11.04 14.88
C GLU A 433 -1.36 -10.68 13.47
N TYR A 434 -1.15 -11.67 12.60
CA TYR A 434 -0.79 -11.47 11.18
C TYR A 434 -1.99 -11.47 10.23
N LEU A 435 -3.20 -11.62 10.74
CA LEU A 435 -4.44 -11.53 9.98
C LEU A 435 -5.21 -10.26 10.36
N TRP A 436 -5.97 -9.73 9.42
CA TRP A 436 -6.88 -8.63 9.67
C TRP A 436 -8.23 -9.18 10.11
N ASP A 437 -8.64 -8.85 11.35
CA ASP A 437 -9.98 -9.14 11.86
C ASP A 437 -10.39 -10.62 11.68
N ALA A 438 -9.52 -11.53 12.14
CA ALA A 438 -9.61 -12.97 11.85
C ALA A 438 -10.89 -13.64 12.38
N ASP A 439 -11.40 -13.18 13.54
CA ASP A 439 -12.43 -13.89 14.30
C ASP A 439 -13.66 -13.06 14.70
N THR A 440 -13.65 -11.72 14.48
CA THR A 440 -14.73 -10.83 14.93
C THR A 440 -15.91 -10.72 13.94
N GLN A 441 -15.69 -11.01 12.66
CA GLN A 441 -16.71 -10.86 11.60
C GLN A 441 -17.65 -12.07 11.49
N LYS A 442 -18.33 -12.42 12.60
CA LYS A 442 -19.25 -13.56 12.65
C LYS A 442 -20.38 -13.46 11.63
N LEU A 443 -21.01 -12.27 11.51
CA LEU A 443 -22.09 -12.03 10.54
C LEU A 443 -21.64 -12.17 9.08
N CYS A 444 -20.43 -11.71 8.74
CA CYS A 444 -19.88 -11.88 7.39
C CYS A 444 -19.67 -13.34 7.04
N ARG A 445 -19.23 -14.14 8.01
CA ARG A 445 -19.04 -15.59 7.86
C ARG A 445 -20.37 -16.32 7.75
N ALA A 446 -21.36 -15.98 8.59
CA ALA A 446 -22.71 -16.53 8.50
C ALA A 446 -23.33 -16.26 7.11
N TYR A 447 -23.19 -15.02 6.61
CA TYR A 447 -23.64 -14.68 5.26
C TYR A 447 -22.95 -15.50 4.16
N TYR A 448 -21.63 -15.73 4.27
CA TYR A 448 -20.88 -16.53 3.31
C TYR A 448 -21.32 -17.98 3.24
N TYR A 449 -21.58 -18.60 4.40
CA TYR A 449 -22.01 -20.00 4.48
C TYR A 449 -23.52 -20.17 4.35
N GLU A 450 -24.26 -19.07 4.19
CA GLU A 450 -25.74 -19.10 4.14
C GLU A 450 -26.34 -19.83 5.37
N THR A 451 -25.68 -19.68 6.52
CA THR A 451 -26.14 -20.34 7.74
C THR A 451 -27.45 -19.72 8.26
N PRO A 452 -28.36 -20.53 8.81
CA PRO A 452 -29.50 -20.01 9.58
C PRO A 452 -29.04 -18.99 10.64
N GLY A 453 -29.86 -17.99 10.92
CA GLY A 453 -29.49 -16.89 11.84
C GLY A 453 -29.29 -17.30 13.31
N ASP A 454 -29.69 -18.52 13.65
CA ASP A 454 -29.55 -19.15 14.96
C ASP A 454 -28.25 -19.93 15.13
N ILE A 455 -27.44 -20.12 14.07
CA ILE A 455 -26.13 -20.78 14.19
C ILE A 455 -25.09 -19.84 14.79
N GLU A 456 -24.49 -20.28 15.90
CA GLU A 456 -23.44 -19.57 16.60
C GLU A 456 -22.05 -20.13 16.28
N PHE A 457 -21.09 -19.26 15.88
CA PHE A 457 -19.67 -19.59 15.81
C PHE A 457 -18.97 -19.31 17.13
N VAL A 458 -18.41 -20.35 17.76
CA VAL A 458 -17.65 -20.28 19.01
C VAL A 458 -16.19 -20.56 18.73
N PHE A 459 -15.28 -19.66 19.16
CA PHE A 459 -13.84 -19.86 18.99
C PHE A 459 -13.23 -20.39 20.26
N VAL A 460 -12.46 -21.47 20.13
CA VAL A 460 -11.80 -22.17 21.23
C VAL A 460 -10.29 -22.28 20.98
N PRO A 461 -9.46 -22.39 22.05
CA PRO A 461 -8.04 -22.71 21.90
C PRO A 461 -7.82 -23.97 21.05
N GLN A 462 -6.70 -24.06 20.33
CA GLN A 462 -6.42 -25.25 19.50
C GLN A 462 -6.29 -26.53 20.30
N GLU A 463 -5.81 -26.45 21.52
CA GLU A 463 -5.66 -27.54 22.48
C GLU A 463 -7.02 -28.10 23.01
N ASP A 464 -8.03 -27.25 23.05
CA ASP A 464 -9.37 -27.58 23.52
C ASP A 464 -10.31 -27.98 22.37
N TRP A 465 -9.87 -27.84 21.14
CA TRP A 465 -10.69 -28.14 19.99
C TRP A 465 -10.59 -29.60 19.57
N SER A 466 -11.73 -30.27 19.47
CA SER A 466 -11.88 -31.62 18.90
C SER A 466 -12.76 -31.57 17.64
N PRO A 467 -12.35 -32.23 16.52
CA PRO A 467 -13.07 -32.20 15.26
C PRO A 467 -14.42 -32.94 15.29
#